data_eff6e4aca829852269f9b23bd6d7288b
#
_entry.id   eff6e4aca829852269f9b23bd6d7288b
#
_cell.length_a   1.000
_cell.length_b   1.000
_cell.length_c   1.000
_cell.angle_alpha   90.00
_cell.angle_beta   90.00
_cell.angle_gamma   90.00
#
_symmetry.space_group_name_H-M   'P 1'
#
loop_
_entity.id
_entity.type
_entity.pdbx_description
1 polymer ?
#
loop_
_entity_poly.entity_id
_entity_poly.type
_entity_poly.pdbx_seq_one_letter_code
_entity_poly.pdbx_strand_id
1 'polypeptide(L)'
;MSFFSELVSTIFERRYQKVLLKETEGKTTVELADALLGSIGEVSGVTLARSILDRYAIMSSNEKLDFFEFMTDKLEIDPEYVIKTLDAFKINPNKATYQAFAEASEPKRQELARRLNQVPGATAQLVKLRKDLLGMVKDRPKLGPLDVDLKHLFASWFNRGFLVLRPINWSSPADILEKIIAYEAVHAIHSWDDLRLRLKPTDRRCFGFFHPSMPDEPLIFVEVALTKGIPNSIQELLADERDPINAADADTAVFYSISNCQAGLAGISFGNSLIKQVASDLATDLPGLSTFVTLSPIPGLNRWLETSKLANENLGQDEALAAHYLLKAKKPDGMPLDPVARFHLGNGAKVHAVHAQADTSENGVEQSNGTMVNYLYDLSQISQNHEKFVGERIVVASAPVKTLSASVKIKV
;
A
#
# COMPACT_ATOMS: atom_id res chain seq x y z
N MET A 1 -17.64 -6.67 11.64
CA MET A 1 -18.37 -7.79 10.99
C MET A 1 -19.86 -7.53 11.08
N SER A 2 -20.64 -7.80 10.03
CA SER A 2 -22.10 -7.65 10.16
C SER A 2 -22.62 -8.73 11.11
N PHE A 3 -23.61 -8.39 11.94
CA PHE A 3 -24.30 -9.33 12.87
C PHE A 3 -24.71 -10.64 12.19
N PHE A 4 -25.01 -10.61 10.91
CA PHE A 4 -25.33 -11.80 10.11
C PHE A 4 -24.11 -12.71 9.84
N SER A 5 -22.94 -12.14 9.63
CA SER A 5 -21.69 -12.89 9.44
C SER A 5 -21.28 -13.61 10.74
N GLU A 6 -21.42 -12.95 11.87
CA GLU A 6 -21.19 -13.57 13.19
C GLU A 6 -22.20 -14.67 13.51
N LEU A 7 -23.47 -14.46 13.18
CA LEU A 7 -24.51 -15.47 13.45
C LEU A 7 -24.30 -16.74 12.62
N VAL A 8 -23.95 -16.59 11.34
CA VAL A 8 -23.68 -17.72 10.44
C VAL A 8 -22.42 -18.47 10.87
N SER A 9 -21.33 -17.75 11.20
CA SER A 9 -20.10 -18.38 11.69
C SER A 9 -20.33 -19.13 13.01
N THR A 10 -21.06 -18.53 13.95
CA THR A 10 -21.36 -19.15 15.26
C THR A 10 -22.21 -20.42 15.13
N ILE A 11 -23.16 -20.47 14.23
CA ILE A 11 -24.01 -21.64 14.01
C ILE A 11 -23.22 -22.80 13.35
N PHE A 12 -22.37 -22.48 12.38
CA PHE A 12 -21.53 -23.49 11.72
C PHE A 12 -20.39 -23.97 12.66
N GLU A 13 -19.73 -23.08 13.38
CA GLU A 13 -18.61 -23.41 14.27
C GLU A 13 -19.01 -24.35 15.42
N ARG A 14 -20.16 -24.14 16.08
CA ARG A 14 -20.57 -24.97 17.22
C ARG A 14 -20.89 -26.43 16.88
N ARG A 15 -21.35 -26.72 15.67
CA ARG A 15 -21.69 -28.09 15.27
C ARG A 15 -20.49 -28.94 14.88
N TYR A 16 -19.44 -28.33 14.37
CA TYR A 16 -18.27 -29.04 13.80
C TYR A 16 -17.04 -29.06 14.72
N GLN A 17 -16.94 -28.15 15.70
CA GLN A 17 -15.80 -28.07 16.61
C GLN A 17 -15.43 -29.41 17.31
N LYS A 18 -16.43 -30.20 17.73
CA LYS A 18 -16.17 -31.47 18.46
C LYS A 18 -15.58 -32.59 17.60
N VAL A 19 -15.90 -32.64 16.32
CA VAL A 19 -15.37 -33.68 15.40
C VAL A 19 -13.96 -33.31 14.93
N LEU A 20 -13.67 -32.03 14.81
CA LEU A 20 -12.50 -31.47 14.16
C LEU A 20 -11.30 -31.36 15.11
N LEU A 21 -11.51 -31.27 16.43
CA LEU A 21 -10.44 -31.32 17.43
C LEU A 21 -9.63 -32.62 17.34
N LYS A 22 -10.26 -33.74 17.01
CA LYS A 22 -9.58 -35.02 16.87
C LYS A 22 -8.63 -35.11 15.65
N GLU A 23 -8.93 -34.38 14.57
CA GLU A 23 -8.10 -34.41 13.35
C GLU A 23 -6.86 -33.53 13.44
N THR A 24 -6.87 -32.55 14.34
CA THR A 24 -5.76 -31.59 14.50
C THR A 24 -4.94 -31.82 15.78
N GLU A 25 -5.46 -32.63 16.73
CA GLU A 25 -4.83 -32.91 18.00
C GLU A 25 -3.53 -33.71 17.81
N GLY A 26 -2.44 -33.27 18.45
CA GLY A 26 -1.14 -33.94 18.41
C GLY A 26 -0.32 -33.70 17.13
N LYS A 27 -0.86 -33.10 16.08
CA LYS A 27 -0.13 -32.79 14.84
C LYS A 27 0.64 -31.47 14.94
N THR A 28 1.81 -31.42 14.35
CA THR A 28 2.58 -30.18 14.12
C THR A 28 1.94 -29.31 13.05
N THR A 29 2.32 -28.05 12.93
CA THR A 29 1.81 -27.15 11.86
C THR A 29 2.23 -27.65 10.46
N VAL A 30 3.40 -28.27 10.35
CA VAL A 30 3.87 -28.90 9.11
C VAL A 30 2.97 -30.08 8.72
N GLU A 31 2.68 -30.98 9.66
CA GLU A 31 1.78 -32.13 9.40
C GLU A 31 0.35 -31.67 9.06
N LEU A 32 -0.11 -30.57 9.63
CA LEU A 32 -1.39 -29.97 9.25
C LEU A 32 -1.36 -29.38 7.83
N ALA A 33 -0.25 -28.77 7.42
CA ALA A 33 -0.08 -28.24 6.08
C ALA A 33 -0.05 -29.37 5.02
N ASP A 34 0.65 -30.45 5.29
CA ASP A 34 0.66 -31.64 4.43
C ASP A 34 -0.74 -32.29 4.35
N ALA A 35 -1.45 -32.41 5.48
CA ALA A 35 -2.81 -32.92 5.52
C ALA A 35 -3.77 -32.00 4.75
N LEU A 36 -3.62 -30.68 4.84
CA LEU A 36 -4.41 -29.71 4.09
C LEU A 36 -4.19 -29.86 2.58
N LEU A 37 -2.95 -29.97 2.14
CA LEU A 37 -2.60 -30.17 0.71
C LEU A 37 -3.16 -31.49 0.16
N GLY A 38 -3.20 -32.55 0.98
CA GLY A 38 -3.77 -33.86 0.64
C GLY A 38 -5.29 -33.96 0.80
N SER A 39 -5.95 -32.97 1.41
CA SER A 39 -7.40 -33.04 1.68
C SER A 39 -8.23 -32.86 0.40
N ILE A 40 -9.27 -33.69 0.26
CA ILE A 40 -10.23 -33.61 -0.86
C ILE A 40 -11.54 -32.95 -0.39
N GLY A 41 -11.85 -33.03 0.91
CA GLY A 41 -13.09 -32.50 1.49
C GLY A 41 -12.99 -31.02 1.84
N GLU A 42 -13.96 -30.22 1.36
CA GLU A 42 -13.99 -28.78 1.61
C GLU A 42 -14.08 -28.43 3.12
N VAL A 43 -14.91 -29.16 3.86
CA VAL A 43 -15.11 -28.92 5.30
C VAL A 43 -13.87 -29.26 6.14
N SER A 44 -13.21 -30.38 5.86
CA SER A 44 -11.97 -30.77 6.52
C SER A 44 -10.84 -29.80 6.15
N GLY A 45 -10.78 -29.37 4.88
CA GLY A 45 -9.81 -28.38 4.40
C GLY A 45 -9.90 -27.03 5.16
N VAL A 46 -11.09 -26.45 5.30
CA VAL A 46 -11.30 -25.20 6.04
C VAL A 46 -10.87 -25.32 7.51
N THR A 47 -11.08 -26.48 8.13
CA THR A 47 -10.68 -26.71 9.53
C THR A 47 -9.18 -26.81 9.70
N LEU A 48 -8.52 -27.60 8.85
CA LEU A 48 -7.07 -27.69 8.86
C LEU A 48 -6.43 -26.31 8.62
N ALA A 49 -6.97 -25.57 7.65
CA ALA A 49 -6.51 -24.22 7.34
C ALA A 49 -6.67 -23.27 8.54
N ARG A 50 -7.81 -23.26 9.21
CA ARG A 50 -8.03 -22.47 10.42
C ARG A 50 -7.03 -22.83 11.53
N SER A 51 -6.85 -24.13 11.78
CA SER A 51 -5.90 -24.62 12.79
C SER A 51 -4.47 -24.16 12.52
N ILE A 52 -4.04 -24.14 11.25
CA ILE A 52 -2.73 -23.63 10.85
C ILE A 52 -2.63 -22.13 11.14
N LEU A 53 -3.63 -21.36 10.73
CA LEU A 53 -3.66 -19.89 10.92
C LEU A 53 -3.70 -19.50 12.39
N ASP A 54 -4.50 -20.17 13.21
CA ASP A 54 -4.59 -19.92 14.65
C ASP A 54 -3.27 -20.23 15.36
N ARG A 55 -2.60 -21.32 14.99
CA ARG A 55 -1.27 -21.62 15.51
C ARG A 55 -0.23 -20.61 15.06
N TYR A 56 -0.23 -20.25 13.77
CA TYR A 56 0.69 -19.24 13.25
C TYR A 56 0.59 -17.93 14.00
N ALA A 57 -0.63 -17.51 14.38
CA ALA A 57 -0.88 -16.26 15.10
C ALA A 57 -0.15 -16.16 16.46
N ILE A 58 0.09 -17.29 17.11
CA ILE A 58 0.74 -17.37 18.44
C ILE A 58 2.20 -17.86 18.38
N MET A 59 2.73 -18.17 17.20
CA MET A 59 4.11 -18.60 17.02
C MET A 59 5.12 -17.52 17.42
N SER A 60 6.19 -17.93 18.05
CA SER A 60 7.41 -17.15 18.23
C SER A 60 8.07 -16.84 16.88
N SER A 61 8.99 -15.87 16.85
CA SER A 61 9.73 -15.53 15.62
C SER A 61 10.53 -16.72 15.05
N ASN A 62 11.05 -17.59 15.90
CA ASN A 62 11.78 -18.78 15.45
C ASN A 62 10.84 -19.81 14.83
N GLU A 63 9.70 -20.10 15.45
CA GLU A 63 8.71 -21.02 14.90
C GLU A 63 8.12 -20.52 13.57
N LYS A 64 7.92 -19.21 13.43
CA LYS A 64 7.54 -18.59 12.13
C LYS A 64 8.62 -18.79 11.08
N LEU A 65 9.90 -18.64 11.47
CA LEU A 65 11.01 -18.88 10.58
C LEU A 65 11.03 -20.34 10.11
N ASP A 66 10.93 -21.30 11.02
CA ASP A 66 10.89 -22.73 10.71
C ASP A 66 9.74 -23.05 9.74
N PHE A 67 8.58 -22.43 9.92
CA PHE A 67 7.45 -22.58 9.02
C PHE A 67 7.71 -21.98 7.64
N PHE A 68 8.36 -20.82 7.54
CA PHE A 68 8.76 -20.23 6.27
C PHE A 68 9.81 -21.07 5.53
N GLU A 69 10.78 -21.62 6.27
CA GLU A 69 11.78 -22.55 5.71
C GLU A 69 11.12 -23.83 5.18
N PHE A 70 10.16 -24.38 5.92
CA PHE A 70 9.36 -25.52 5.43
C PHE A 70 8.61 -25.15 4.13
N MET A 71 7.91 -24.02 4.08
CA MET A 71 7.21 -23.57 2.87
C MET A 71 8.17 -23.37 1.69
N THR A 72 9.37 -22.88 1.97
CA THR A 72 10.39 -22.61 0.94
C THR A 72 11.01 -23.89 0.41
N ASP A 73 11.43 -24.80 1.30
CA ASP A 73 12.27 -25.95 0.96
C ASP A 73 11.47 -27.20 0.58
N LYS A 74 10.28 -27.38 1.18
CA LYS A 74 9.48 -28.60 0.99
C LYS A 74 8.27 -28.42 0.06
N LEU A 75 7.85 -27.17 -0.14
CA LEU A 75 6.67 -26.85 -0.95
C LEU A 75 7.03 -26.09 -2.24
N GLU A 76 8.24 -26.29 -2.74
CA GLU A 76 8.69 -25.76 -4.03
C GLU A 76 8.31 -26.68 -5.21
N ILE A 77 8.65 -26.27 -6.41
CA ILE A 77 8.51 -27.10 -7.61
C ILE A 77 9.50 -28.24 -7.61
N ASP A 78 9.15 -29.34 -8.28
CA ASP A 78 10.09 -30.42 -8.63
C ASP A 78 10.70 -30.10 -10.01
N PRO A 79 11.98 -29.68 -10.09
CA PRO A 79 12.58 -29.28 -11.35
C PRO A 79 12.62 -30.39 -12.41
N GLU A 80 12.83 -31.64 -11.98
CA GLU A 80 12.86 -32.79 -12.90
C GLU A 80 11.47 -33.05 -13.51
N TYR A 81 10.44 -32.95 -12.68
CA TYR A 81 9.06 -33.10 -13.14
C TYR A 81 8.64 -31.93 -14.06
N VAL A 82 9.05 -30.72 -13.77
CA VAL A 82 8.82 -29.55 -14.66
C VAL A 82 9.47 -29.76 -16.01
N ILE A 83 10.74 -30.17 -16.06
CA ILE A 83 11.43 -30.45 -17.33
C ILE A 83 10.70 -31.54 -18.12
N LYS A 84 10.31 -32.64 -17.48
CA LYS A 84 9.57 -33.73 -18.11
C LYS A 84 8.25 -33.27 -18.73
N THR A 85 7.47 -32.46 -18.02
CA THR A 85 6.19 -31.95 -18.52
C THR A 85 6.37 -30.91 -19.61
N LEU A 86 7.40 -30.06 -19.54
CA LEU A 86 7.77 -29.11 -20.58
C LEU A 86 8.15 -29.84 -21.87
N ASP A 87 8.95 -30.89 -21.80
CA ASP A 87 9.37 -31.67 -22.97
C ASP A 87 8.16 -32.41 -23.59
N ALA A 88 7.26 -32.93 -22.79
CA ALA A 88 6.01 -33.51 -23.29
C ALA A 88 5.15 -32.48 -24.03
N PHE A 89 5.06 -31.23 -23.49
CA PHE A 89 4.36 -30.14 -24.16
C PHE A 89 5.04 -29.73 -25.47
N LYS A 90 6.38 -29.65 -25.52
CA LYS A 90 7.12 -29.34 -26.75
C LYS A 90 6.89 -30.39 -27.87
N ILE A 91 6.85 -31.68 -27.50
CA ILE A 91 6.64 -32.79 -28.46
C ILE A 91 5.23 -32.80 -28.97
N ASN A 92 4.23 -32.58 -28.13
CA ASN A 92 2.80 -32.64 -28.50
C ASN A 92 2.01 -31.50 -27.84
N PRO A 93 2.07 -30.26 -28.39
CA PRO A 93 1.38 -29.10 -27.83
C PRO A 93 -0.16 -29.27 -27.89
N ASN A 94 -0.79 -29.51 -26.75
CA ASN A 94 -2.23 -29.57 -26.60
C ASN A 94 -2.67 -29.17 -25.19
N LYS A 95 -4.00 -29.10 -24.95
CA LYS A 95 -4.55 -28.68 -23.66
C LYS A 95 -4.03 -29.52 -22.48
N ALA A 96 -3.96 -30.83 -22.64
CA ALA A 96 -3.57 -31.73 -21.54
C ALA A 96 -2.09 -31.58 -21.19
N THR A 97 -1.20 -31.52 -22.18
CA THR A 97 0.24 -31.34 -21.96
C THR A 97 0.54 -29.93 -21.45
N TYR A 98 -0.18 -28.91 -21.89
CA TYR A 98 -0.08 -27.56 -21.33
C TYR A 98 -0.53 -27.54 -19.86
N GLN A 99 -1.65 -28.16 -19.52
CA GLN A 99 -2.16 -28.22 -18.15
C GLN A 99 -1.16 -28.94 -17.23
N ALA A 100 -0.63 -30.08 -17.64
CA ALA A 100 0.37 -30.83 -16.88
C ALA A 100 1.64 -29.99 -16.60
N PHE A 101 2.13 -29.24 -17.59
CA PHE A 101 3.25 -28.32 -17.43
C PHE A 101 2.93 -27.16 -16.49
N ALA A 102 1.74 -26.53 -16.64
CA ALA A 102 1.33 -25.43 -15.78
C ALA A 102 1.22 -25.87 -14.31
N GLU A 103 0.60 -27.03 -14.04
CA GLU A 103 0.49 -27.61 -12.70
C GLU A 103 1.86 -27.95 -12.11
N ALA A 104 2.76 -28.54 -12.91
CA ALA A 104 4.11 -28.89 -12.47
C ALA A 104 4.97 -27.65 -12.14
N SER A 105 4.73 -26.53 -12.83
CA SER A 105 5.46 -25.26 -12.67
C SER A 105 4.96 -24.44 -11.49
N GLU A 106 3.88 -24.83 -10.85
CA GLU A 106 3.31 -24.11 -9.72
C GLU A 106 3.79 -24.71 -8.39
N PRO A 107 4.48 -23.93 -7.52
CA PRO A 107 4.93 -24.41 -6.22
C PRO A 107 3.74 -24.76 -5.31
N LYS A 108 3.83 -25.88 -4.57
CA LYS A 108 2.77 -26.30 -3.63
C LYS A 108 2.45 -25.26 -2.56
N ARG A 109 3.41 -24.38 -2.22
CA ARG A 109 3.17 -23.25 -1.27
C ARG A 109 2.14 -22.23 -1.78
N GLN A 110 1.97 -22.09 -3.09
CA GLN A 110 0.89 -21.25 -3.63
C GLN A 110 -0.48 -21.90 -3.39
N GLU A 111 -0.59 -23.20 -3.60
CA GLU A 111 -1.81 -23.95 -3.28
C GLU A 111 -2.11 -23.93 -1.78
N LEU A 112 -1.09 -24.10 -0.92
CA LEU A 112 -1.27 -23.94 0.53
C LEU A 112 -1.84 -22.56 0.87
N ALA A 113 -1.27 -21.49 0.33
CA ALA A 113 -1.75 -20.12 0.56
C ALA A 113 -3.20 -19.91 0.08
N ARG A 114 -3.58 -20.47 -1.09
CA ARG A 114 -4.97 -20.42 -1.57
C ARG A 114 -5.94 -21.15 -0.65
N ARG A 115 -5.57 -22.34 -0.18
CA ARG A 115 -6.41 -23.11 0.75
C ARG A 115 -6.54 -22.43 2.10
N LEU A 116 -5.47 -21.84 2.62
CA LEU A 116 -5.52 -21.02 3.82
C LEU A 116 -6.49 -19.84 3.65
N ASN A 117 -6.49 -19.21 2.46
CA ASN A 117 -7.36 -18.05 2.18
C ASN A 117 -8.87 -18.39 2.05
N GLN A 118 -9.25 -19.67 2.06
CA GLN A 118 -10.66 -20.09 2.08
C GLN A 118 -11.33 -19.88 3.44
N VAL A 119 -10.55 -19.71 4.51
CA VAL A 119 -11.08 -19.45 5.84
C VAL A 119 -11.58 -18.01 5.93
N PRO A 120 -12.80 -17.74 6.42
CA PRO A 120 -13.27 -16.38 6.66
C PRO A 120 -12.30 -15.57 7.54
N GLY A 121 -11.90 -14.38 7.06
CA GLY A 121 -10.91 -13.51 7.73
C GLY A 121 -9.44 -13.90 7.53
N ALA A 122 -9.16 -14.99 6.83
CA ALA A 122 -7.78 -15.46 6.58
C ALA A 122 -6.94 -14.48 5.76
N THR A 123 -7.55 -13.72 4.86
CA THR A 123 -6.83 -12.75 4.02
C THR A 123 -6.01 -11.78 4.87
N ALA A 124 -6.57 -11.24 5.95
CA ALA A 124 -5.86 -10.35 6.86
C ALA A 124 -4.70 -11.07 7.58
N GLN A 125 -4.90 -12.34 7.95
CA GLN A 125 -3.84 -13.15 8.59
C GLN A 125 -2.70 -13.46 7.62
N LEU A 126 -3.00 -13.74 6.35
CA LEU A 126 -2.00 -13.95 5.30
C LEU A 126 -1.22 -12.68 4.97
N VAL A 127 -1.86 -11.51 5.02
CA VAL A 127 -1.17 -10.22 4.92
C VAL A 127 -0.20 -10.02 6.08
N LYS A 128 -0.60 -10.36 7.32
CA LYS A 128 0.30 -10.33 8.49
C LYS A 128 1.44 -11.35 8.35
N LEU A 129 1.15 -12.56 7.85
CA LEU A 129 2.17 -13.57 7.59
C LEU A 129 3.23 -13.04 6.61
N ARG A 130 2.83 -12.41 5.52
CA ARG A 130 3.79 -11.81 4.58
C ARG A 130 4.53 -10.61 5.19
N LYS A 131 3.93 -9.82 6.06
CA LYS A 131 4.63 -8.77 6.82
C LYS A 131 5.78 -9.37 7.64
N ASP A 132 5.52 -10.47 8.37
CA ASP A 132 6.55 -11.16 9.15
C ASP A 132 7.68 -11.70 8.24
N LEU A 133 7.31 -12.31 7.12
CA LEU A 133 8.26 -12.79 6.11
C LEU A 133 9.16 -11.66 5.58
N LEU A 134 8.58 -10.52 5.21
CA LEU A 134 9.32 -9.36 4.70
C LEU A 134 10.33 -8.83 5.72
N GLY A 135 10.02 -8.92 7.02
CA GLY A 135 10.97 -8.61 8.08
C GLY A 135 12.19 -9.54 8.13
N MET A 136 12.08 -10.75 7.60
CA MET A 136 13.14 -11.77 7.64
C MET A 136 13.91 -11.91 6.32
N VAL A 137 13.27 -11.65 5.18
CA VAL A 137 13.86 -11.86 3.84
C VAL A 137 15.16 -11.08 3.64
N LYS A 138 15.30 -9.89 4.21
CA LYS A 138 16.50 -9.06 4.08
C LYS A 138 17.75 -9.77 4.59
N ASP A 139 17.62 -10.45 5.73
CA ASP A 139 18.71 -11.16 6.38
C ASP A 139 18.80 -12.63 5.95
N ARG A 140 17.78 -13.14 5.28
CA ARG A 140 17.63 -14.52 4.80
C ARG A 140 17.14 -14.56 3.35
N PRO A 141 18.02 -14.29 2.37
CA PRO A 141 17.63 -14.24 0.94
C PRO A 141 17.02 -15.55 0.42
N LYS A 142 17.28 -16.67 1.07
CA LYS A 142 16.69 -17.98 0.75
C LYS A 142 15.16 -17.98 0.79
N LEU A 143 14.56 -17.13 1.63
CA LEU A 143 13.11 -16.96 1.71
C LEU A 143 12.50 -16.13 0.56
N GLY A 144 13.34 -15.56 -0.30
CA GLY A 144 12.90 -14.73 -1.42
C GLY A 144 11.85 -15.36 -2.35
N PRO A 145 12.01 -16.63 -2.78
CA PRO A 145 11.01 -17.30 -3.61
C PRO A 145 9.61 -17.36 -2.97
N LEU A 146 9.51 -17.55 -1.65
CA LEU A 146 8.24 -17.53 -0.94
C LEU A 146 7.58 -16.14 -1.01
N ASP A 147 8.36 -15.05 -0.87
CA ASP A 147 7.82 -13.69 -1.04
C ASP A 147 7.33 -13.43 -2.46
N VAL A 148 8.05 -13.93 -3.48
CA VAL A 148 7.63 -13.82 -4.89
C VAL A 148 6.27 -14.47 -5.11
N ASP A 149 6.06 -15.68 -4.58
CA ASP A 149 4.81 -16.42 -4.74
C ASP A 149 3.65 -15.76 -3.99
N LEU A 150 3.86 -15.34 -2.74
CA LEU A 150 2.84 -14.61 -1.98
C LEU A 150 2.49 -13.28 -2.65
N LYS A 151 3.48 -12.55 -3.15
CA LYS A 151 3.28 -11.31 -3.88
C LYS A 151 2.45 -11.53 -5.15
N HIS A 152 2.72 -12.60 -5.89
CA HIS A 152 1.97 -12.98 -7.09
C HIS A 152 0.49 -13.24 -6.76
N LEU A 153 0.21 -14.03 -5.72
CA LEU A 153 -1.16 -14.31 -5.28
C LEU A 153 -1.87 -13.02 -4.82
N PHE A 154 -1.21 -12.21 -4.00
CA PHE A 154 -1.79 -10.98 -3.48
C PHE A 154 -2.03 -9.94 -4.57
N ALA A 155 -1.20 -9.87 -5.61
CA ALA A 155 -1.45 -9.02 -6.76
C ALA A 155 -2.77 -9.38 -7.47
N SER A 156 -3.14 -10.66 -7.47
CA SER A 156 -4.42 -11.14 -8.02
C SER A 156 -5.59 -10.87 -7.07
N TRP A 157 -5.41 -11.11 -5.75
CA TRP A 157 -6.47 -10.96 -4.76
C TRP A 157 -6.81 -9.48 -4.49
N PHE A 158 -5.82 -8.62 -4.47
CA PHE A 158 -5.95 -7.19 -4.15
C PHE A 158 -5.96 -6.30 -5.40
N ASN A 159 -6.41 -6.82 -6.54
CA ASN A 159 -6.54 -5.95 -7.71
C ASN A 159 -7.65 -4.91 -7.50
N ARG A 160 -7.52 -3.78 -8.21
CA ARG A 160 -8.39 -2.62 -8.08
C ARG A 160 -9.90 -2.94 -8.16
N GLY A 161 -10.28 -3.94 -8.96
CA GLY A 161 -11.68 -4.28 -9.18
C GLY A 161 -12.41 -4.75 -7.91
N PHE A 162 -11.67 -5.18 -6.88
CA PHE A 162 -12.22 -5.61 -5.61
C PHE A 162 -12.17 -4.55 -4.52
N LEU A 163 -11.49 -3.42 -4.74
CA LEU A 163 -11.36 -2.38 -3.73
C LEU A 163 -12.60 -1.50 -3.65
N VAL A 164 -13.03 -1.24 -2.42
CA VAL A 164 -14.18 -0.40 -2.10
C VAL A 164 -13.70 0.87 -1.41
N LEU A 165 -14.01 2.03 -2.00
CA LEU A 165 -13.78 3.33 -1.35
C LEU A 165 -14.90 3.59 -0.34
N ARG A 166 -14.55 3.93 0.89
CA ARG A 166 -15.50 4.28 1.95
C ARG A 166 -15.07 5.58 2.62
N PRO A 167 -15.99 6.51 2.86
CA PRO A 167 -15.72 7.68 3.71
C PRO A 167 -15.48 7.22 5.15
N ILE A 168 -14.48 7.82 5.79
CA ILE A 168 -14.17 7.66 7.22
C ILE A 168 -14.49 9.00 7.89
N ASN A 169 -15.33 8.96 8.90
CA ASN A 169 -15.77 10.13 9.64
C ASN A 169 -15.91 9.79 11.13
N TRP A 170 -16.30 10.77 11.94
CA TRP A 170 -16.40 10.59 13.39
C TRP A 170 -17.45 9.56 13.84
N SER A 171 -18.37 9.15 12.97
CA SER A 171 -19.36 8.07 13.24
C SER A 171 -18.89 6.70 12.73
N SER A 172 -17.68 6.59 12.19
CA SER A 172 -17.09 5.31 11.83
C SER A 172 -16.81 4.46 13.07
N PRO A 173 -16.77 3.12 12.94
CA PRO A 173 -16.42 2.24 14.06
C PRO A 173 -15.10 2.64 14.73
N ALA A 174 -15.06 2.58 16.07
CA ALA A 174 -13.90 3.02 16.85
C ALA A 174 -12.61 2.26 16.49
N ASP A 175 -12.72 0.96 16.16
CA ASP A 175 -11.59 0.15 15.72
C ASP A 175 -10.97 0.62 14.40
N ILE A 176 -11.79 1.16 13.48
CA ILE A 176 -11.28 1.81 12.25
C ILE A 176 -10.58 3.12 12.60
N LEU A 177 -11.17 3.92 13.51
CA LEU A 177 -10.59 5.19 13.94
C LEU A 177 -9.23 5.00 14.65
N GLU A 178 -9.11 3.99 15.52
CA GLU A 178 -7.83 3.62 16.15
C GLU A 178 -6.79 3.20 15.10
N LYS A 179 -7.20 2.51 14.05
CA LYS A 179 -6.30 2.14 12.95
C LYS A 179 -5.83 3.35 12.14
N ILE A 180 -6.68 4.37 11.94
CA ILE A 180 -6.22 5.62 11.31
C ILE A 180 -5.13 6.27 12.17
N ILE A 181 -5.30 6.38 13.49
CA ILE A 181 -4.26 6.88 14.39
C ILE A 181 -2.96 6.06 14.25
N ALA A 182 -3.09 4.73 14.29
CA ALA A 182 -1.92 3.83 14.28
C ALA A 182 -1.18 3.78 12.94
N TYR A 183 -1.87 4.00 11.83
CA TYR A 183 -1.32 3.87 10.48
C TYR A 183 -0.93 5.19 9.85
N GLU A 184 -1.24 6.34 10.48
CA GLU A 184 -0.83 7.64 9.96
C GLU A 184 0.70 7.77 9.96
N ALA A 185 1.27 7.80 8.75
CA ALA A 185 2.72 7.75 8.55
C ALA A 185 3.32 9.09 8.09
N VAL A 186 2.49 10.05 7.70
CA VAL A 186 2.92 11.34 7.13
C VAL A 186 2.91 12.42 8.19
N HIS A 187 1.76 12.62 8.84
CA HIS A 187 1.58 13.64 9.89
C HIS A 187 0.97 12.98 11.13
N ALA A 188 1.81 12.52 12.05
CA ALA A 188 1.41 11.73 13.21
C ALA A 188 0.17 12.30 13.93
N ILE A 189 -0.72 11.39 14.32
CA ILE A 189 -1.91 11.68 15.14
C ILE A 189 -1.59 11.20 16.55
N HIS A 190 -1.53 12.09 17.52
CA HIS A 190 -1.06 11.80 18.87
C HIS A 190 -2.22 11.52 19.84
N SER A 191 -3.44 11.91 19.49
CA SER A 191 -4.60 11.81 20.36
C SER A 191 -5.91 11.64 19.59
N TRP A 192 -6.96 11.27 20.32
CA TRP A 192 -8.32 11.26 19.78
C TRP A 192 -8.82 12.68 19.42
N ASP A 193 -8.35 13.71 20.11
CA ASP A 193 -8.70 15.10 19.79
C ASP A 193 -8.03 15.53 18.48
N ASP A 194 -6.77 15.16 18.22
CA ASP A 194 -6.12 15.39 16.93
C ASP A 194 -6.90 14.71 15.79
N LEU A 195 -7.29 13.44 15.99
CA LEU A 195 -8.10 12.73 14.99
C LEU A 195 -9.45 13.44 14.76
N ARG A 196 -10.07 13.94 15.83
CA ARG A 196 -11.34 14.67 15.74
C ARG A 196 -11.20 15.91 14.87
N LEU A 197 -10.12 16.68 15.00
CA LEU A 197 -9.83 17.85 14.18
C LEU A 197 -9.62 17.53 12.70
N ARG A 198 -9.23 16.28 12.39
CA ARG A 198 -9.06 15.82 11.00
C ARG A 198 -10.31 15.21 10.37
N LEU A 199 -11.32 14.83 11.17
CA LEU A 199 -12.50 14.13 10.68
C LEU A 199 -13.80 14.93 10.83
N LYS A 200 -13.94 15.73 11.91
CA LYS A 200 -15.21 16.36 12.28
C LYS A 200 -15.50 17.70 11.55
N PRO A 201 -14.51 18.58 11.31
CA PRO A 201 -14.78 19.86 10.65
C PRO A 201 -15.35 19.69 9.23
N THR A 202 -16.20 20.65 8.83
CA THR A 202 -16.90 20.61 7.54
C THR A 202 -15.97 20.68 6.33
N ASP A 203 -14.76 21.17 6.51
CA ASP A 203 -13.70 21.27 5.52
C ASP A 203 -12.68 20.12 5.59
N ARG A 204 -13.02 19.03 6.24
CA ARG A 204 -12.17 17.82 6.30
C ARG A 204 -12.89 16.63 5.71
N ARG A 205 -12.12 15.79 5.02
CA ARG A 205 -12.57 14.51 4.49
C ARG A 205 -11.49 13.46 4.72
N CYS A 206 -11.92 12.26 5.03
CA CYS A 206 -11.05 11.08 5.04
C CYS A 206 -11.74 9.95 4.28
N PHE A 207 -10.97 9.26 3.46
CA PHE A 207 -11.45 8.12 2.68
C PHE A 207 -10.51 6.95 2.89
N GLY A 208 -11.06 5.75 3.05
CA GLY A 208 -10.30 4.51 3.11
C GLY A 208 -10.66 3.56 1.97
N PHE A 209 -9.65 2.88 1.45
CA PHE A 209 -9.85 1.74 0.55
C PHE A 209 -9.81 0.47 1.35
N PHE A 210 -10.85 -0.33 1.19
CA PHE A 210 -11.05 -1.61 1.87
C PHE A 210 -11.18 -2.74 0.86
N HIS A 211 -10.81 -3.94 1.29
CA HIS A 211 -11.08 -5.16 0.53
C HIS A 211 -12.26 -5.91 1.18
N PRO A 212 -13.21 -6.50 0.41
CA PRO A 212 -14.35 -7.22 0.99
C PRO A 212 -13.97 -8.34 1.96
N SER A 213 -12.83 -9.01 1.75
CA SER A 213 -12.31 -10.03 2.67
C SER A 213 -11.62 -9.45 3.92
N MET A 214 -11.45 -8.12 4.00
CA MET A 214 -10.85 -7.37 5.11
C MET A 214 -11.65 -6.09 5.38
N PRO A 215 -12.94 -6.19 5.72
CA PRO A 215 -13.87 -5.05 5.73
C PRO A 215 -13.55 -4.01 6.80
N ASP A 216 -12.84 -4.40 7.86
CA ASP A 216 -12.49 -3.56 9.00
C ASP A 216 -11.00 -3.17 9.01
N GLU A 217 -10.24 -3.52 7.96
CA GLU A 217 -8.83 -3.21 7.79
C GLU A 217 -8.66 -2.28 6.58
N PRO A 218 -8.38 -0.98 6.77
CA PRO A 218 -8.06 -0.12 5.66
C PRO A 218 -6.74 -0.57 5.01
N LEU A 219 -6.70 -0.57 3.69
CA LEU A 219 -5.49 -0.86 2.91
C LEU A 219 -4.67 0.40 2.70
N ILE A 220 -5.36 1.48 2.37
CA ILE A 220 -4.83 2.83 2.22
C ILE A 220 -5.91 3.77 2.73
N PHE A 221 -5.53 4.85 3.39
CA PHE A 221 -6.43 5.97 3.61
C PHE A 221 -5.82 7.28 3.13
N VAL A 222 -6.71 8.23 2.88
CA VAL A 222 -6.38 9.54 2.33
C VAL A 222 -7.08 10.60 3.16
N GLU A 223 -6.34 11.56 3.66
CA GLU A 223 -6.87 12.74 4.34
C GLU A 223 -6.85 13.94 3.41
N VAL A 224 -7.98 14.64 3.34
CA VAL A 224 -8.20 15.78 2.45
C VAL A 224 -8.68 16.98 3.24
N ALA A 225 -8.06 18.13 3.02
CA ALA A 225 -8.54 19.42 3.47
C ALA A 225 -9.17 20.17 2.30
N LEU A 226 -10.31 20.81 2.54
CA LEU A 226 -10.97 21.71 1.60
C LEU A 226 -10.55 23.15 1.92
N THR A 227 -10.02 23.87 0.93
CA THR A 227 -9.45 25.21 1.13
C THR A 227 -9.92 26.20 0.06
N LYS A 228 -9.64 27.49 0.28
CA LYS A 228 -9.64 28.50 -0.77
C LYS A 228 -8.19 28.71 -1.23
N GLY A 229 -7.90 28.28 -2.46
CA GLY A 229 -6.56 28.29 -3.02
C GLY A 229 -5.65 27.17 -2.50
N ILE A 230 -4.46 27.08 -3.08
CA ILE A 230 -3.45 26.05 -2.80
C ILE A 230 -2.64 26.45 -1.57
N PRO A 231 -2.60 25.65 -0.48
CA PRO A 231 -1.80 25.95 0.70
C PRO A 231 -0.32 25.66 0.45
N ASN A 232 0.52 26.36 1.22
CA ASN A 232 1.97 26.25 1.17
C ASN A 232 2.61 25.86 2.51
N SER A 233 1.82 25.63 3.57
CA SER A 233 2.27 25.21 4.90
C SER A 233 1.35 24.14 5.47
N ILE A 234 1.96 23.06 5.96
CA ILE A 234 1.20 21.99 6.62
C ILE A 234 0.81 22.40 8.03
N GLN A 235 1.63 23.20 8.73
CA GLN A 235 1.32 23.70 10.06
C GLN A 235 0.08 24.58 10.05
N GLU A 236 -0.03 25.48 9.08
CA GLU A 236 -1.23 26.31 8.91
C GLU A 236 -2.46 25.46 8.55
N LEU A 237 -2.26 24.47 7.67
CA LEU A 237 -3.34 23.58 7.25
C LEU A 237 -3.90 22.74 8.41
N LEU A 238 -3.04 22.30 9.34
CA LEU A 238 -3.37 21.44 10.46
C LEU A 238 -3.48 22.20 11.81
N ALA A 239 -3.40 23.53 11.82
CA ALA A 239 -3.51 24.32 13.04
C ALA A 239 -4.82 24.06 13.80
N ASP A 240 -4.74 23.91 15.12
CA ASP A 240 -5.89 23.61 15.98
C ASP A 240 -6.88 24.78 16.06
N GLU A 241 -6.35 26.02 16.11
CA GLU A 241 -7.11 27.28 16.27
C GLU A 241 -7.52 27.93 14.93
N ARG A 242 -7.58 27.15 13.84
CA ARG A 242 -8.02 27.68 12.55
C ARG A 242 -9.55 27.77 12.48
N ASP A 243 -10.06 28.71 11.72
CA ASP A 243 -11.48 28.78 11.37
C ASP A 243 -11.81 27.79 10.24
N PRO A 244 -12.65 26.76 10.48
CA PRO A 244 -13.09 25.87 9.41
C PRO A 244 -13.93 26.63 8.38
N ILE A 245 -13.69 26.37 7.10
CA ILE A 245 -14.54 26.94 6.04
C ILE A 245 -15.75 26.03 5.77
N ASN A 246 -16.80 26.61 5.19
CA ASN A 246 -17.89 25.77 4.69
C ASN A 246 -17.39 25.02 3.45
N ALA A 247 -17.66 23.71 3.38
CA ALA A 247 -17.24 22.88 2.25
C ALA A 247 -17.71 23.41 0.89
N ALA A 248 -18.90 24.03 0.83
CA ALA A 248 -19.44 24.64 -0.39
C ALA A 248 -18.66 25.87 -0.87
N ASP A 249 -17.91 26.52 0.01
CA ASP A 249 -17.11 27.72 -0.31
C ASP A 249 -15.67 27.38 -0.75
N ALA A 250 -15.29 26.11 -0.69
CA ALA A 250 -13.97 25.64 -1.11
C ALA A 250 -13.86 25.57 -2.63
N ASP A 251 -12.69 25.91 -3.16
CA ASP A 251 -12.32 25.76 -4.57
C ASP A 251 -11.22 24.70 -4.78
N THR A 252 -10.56 24.28 -3.70
CA THR A 252 -9.40 23.42 -3.72
C THR A 252 -9.54 22.24 -2.74
N ALA A 253 -9.28 21.03 -3.22
CA ALA A 253 -9.12 19.84 -2.40
C ALA A 253 -7.63 19.49 -2.27
N VAL A 254 -7.13 19.49 -1.04
CA VAL A 254 -5.72 19.28 -0.69
C VAL A 254 -5.54 17.90 -0.05
N PHE A 255 -4.91 16.97 -0.76
CA PHE A 255 -4.51 15.67 -0.25
C PHE A 255 -3.22 15.84 0.57
N TYR A 256 -3.31 15.88 1.88
CA TYR A 256 -2.14 16.14 2.73
C TYR A 256 -1.56 14.89 3.38
N SER A 257 -2.36 13.81 3.50
CA SER A 257 -1.85 12.51 3.91
C SER A 257 -2.41 11.40 3.02
N ILE A 258 -1.54 10.46 2.62
CA ILE A 258 -1.87 9.22 1.92
C ILE A 258 -1.03 8.13 2.56
N SER A 259 -1.67 7.32 3.41
CA SER A 259 -1.00 6.34 4.23
C SER A 259 -1.35 4.91 3.83
N ASN A 260 -0.30 4.12 3.52
CA ASN A 260 -0.44 2.67 3.32
C ASN A 260 -0.52 1.98 4.68
N CYS A 261 -1.62 1.26 4.94
CA CYS A 261 -1.87 0.63 6.24
C CYS A 261 -1.27 -0.77 6.36
N GLN A 262 -1.05 -1.46 5.26
CA GLN A 262 -0.72 -2.87 5.26
C GLN A 262 0.69 -3.14 4.76
N ALA A 263 1.67 -3.21 5.67
CA ALA A 263 3.07 -3.49 5.33
C ALA A 263 3.25 -4.85 4.59
N GLY A 264 2.39 -5.84 4.86
CA GLY A 264 2.37 -7.11 4.14
C GLY A 264 1.98 -7.02 2.67
N LEU A 265 1.43 -5.87 2.23
CA LEU A 265 1.12 -5.59 0.84
C LEU A 265 2.20 -4.73 0.15
N ALA A 266 3.38 -4.58 0.75
CA ALA A 266 4.48 -3.85 0.14
C ALA A 266 4.81 -4.38 -1.27
N GLY A 267 4.98 -3.46 -2.23
CA GLY A 267 5.26 -3.77 -3.62
C GLY A 267 4.09 -4.32 -4.44
N ILE A 268 2.87 -4.32 -3.89
CA ILE A 268 1.63 -4.62 -4.61
C ILE A 268 1.00 -3.30 -5.03
N SER A 269 0.68 -3.19 -6.30
CA SER A 269 0.02 -1.99 -6.83
C SER A 269 -1.49 -2.14 -6.74
N PHE A 270 -2.14 -1.20 -6.09
CA PHE A 270 -3.60 -1.08 -6.06
C PHE A 270 -4.16 -0.31 -7.28
N GLY A 271 -3.30 -0.07 -8.28
CA GLY A 271 -3.63 0.72 -9.46
C GLY A 271 -3.47 2.23 -9.23
N ASN A 272 -3.32 2.97 -10.34
CA ASN A 272 -3.05 4.42 -10.34
C ASN A 272 -4.31 5.29 -10.24
N SER A 273 -5.37 4.81 -9.59
CA SER A 273 -6.66 5.52 -9.66
C SER A 273 -7.25 5.92 -8.33
N LEU A 274 -6.53 5.66 -7.25
CA LEU A 274 -6.98 5.90 -5.90
C LEU A 274 -7.31 7.40 -5.69
N ILE A 275 -6.34 8.26 -5.96
CA ILE A 275 -6.52 9.71 -5.85
C ILE A 275 -7.52 10.21 -6.91
N LYS A 276 -7.49 9.64 -8.11
CA LYS A 276 -8.45 9.97 -9.18
C LYS A 276 -9.89 9.70 -8.78
N GLN A 277 -10.14 8.57 -8.11
CA GLN A 277 -11.49 8.25 -7.65
C GLN A 277 -11.95 9.22 -6.57
N VAL A 278 -11.12 9.47 -5.55
CA VAL A 278 -11.45 10.44 -4.50
C VAL A 278 -11.67 11.84 -5.09
N ALA A 279 -10.80 12.27 -6.02
CA ALA A 279 -10.95 13.56 -6.68
C ALA A 279 -12.23 13.66 -7.52
N SER A 280 -12.59 12.58 -8.23
CA SER A 280 -13.83 12.51 -9.02
C SER A 280 -15.08 12.54 -8.14
N ASP A 281 -15.07 11.78 -7.02
CA ASP A 281 -16.18 11.75 -6.07
C ASP A 281 -16.35 13.12 -5.41
N LEU A 282 -15.26 13.76 -4.98
CA LEU A 282 -15.28 15.11 -4.42
C LEU A 282 -15.76 16.16 -5.42
N ALA A 283 -15.35 16.09 -6.71
CA ALA A 283 -15.82 17.00 -7.76
C ALA A 283 -17.31 16.85 -8.02
N THR A 284 -17.85 15.64 -7.83
CA THR A 284 -19.29 15.37 -7.99
C THR A 284 -20.08 15.90 -6.80
N ASP A 285 -19.58 15.67 -5.58
CA ASP A 285 -20.25 16.08 -4.33
C ASP A 285 -20.16 17.59 -4.09
N LEU A 286 -19.08 18.22 -4.53
CA LEU A 286 -18.77 19.64 -4.31
C LEU A 286 -18.40 20.31 -5.65
N PRO A 287 -19.39 20.76 -6.45
CA PRO A 287 -19.16 21.32 -7.78
C PRO A 287 -18.32 22.62 -7.81
N GLY A 288 -18.11 23.27 -6.65
CA GLY A 288 -17.20 24.43 -6.51
C GLY A 288 -15.71 24.06 -6.58
N LEU A 289 -15.35 22.78 -6.37
CA LEU A 289 -13.97 22.33 -6.42
C LEU A 289 -13.47 22.28 -7.87
N SER A 290 -12.44 23.06 -8.14
CA SER A 290 -11.77 23.14 -9.44
C SER A 290 -10.32 22.69 -9.40
N THR A 291 -9.72 22.64 -8.21
CA THR A 291 -8.30 22.33 -8.00
C THR A 291 -8.14 21.11 -7.09
N PHE A 292 -7.38 20.12 -7.55
CA PHE A 292 -7.03 18.93 -6.79
C PHE A 292 -5.52 18.86 -6.68
N VAL A 293 -4.99 19.01 -5.48
CA VAL A 293 -3.56 19.17 -5.24
C VAL A 293 -3.14 18.43 -3.99
N THR A 294 -1.88 18.02 -3.92
CA THR A 294 -1.30 17.52 -2.67
C THR A 294 -0.49 18.59 -1.96
N LEU A 295 -0.23 18.38 -0.68
CA LEU A 295 0.89 19.00 0.04
C LEU A 295 1.70 17.85 0.63
N SER A 296 2.81 17.49 -0.02
CA SER A 296 3.52 16.23 0.19
C SER A 296 4.94 16.46 0.68
N PRO A 297 5.47 15.59 1.58
CA PRO A 297 6.88 15.60 1.98
C PRO A 297 7.81 15.16 0.84
N ILE A 298 9.10 15.43 1.01
CA ILE A 298 10.18 15.00 0.10
C ILE A 298 11.19 14.15 0.88
N PRO A 299 10.86 12.89 1.23
CA PRO A 299 11.57 12.13 2.27
C PRO A 299 13.01 11.74 1.95
N GLY A 300 13.43 11.89 0.71
CA GLY A 300 14.79 11.55 0.27
C GLY A 300 15.72 12.74 0.03
N LEU A 301 15.24 13.98 0.19
CA LEU A 301 15.97 15.17 -0.24
C LEU A 301 17.29 15.35 0.50
N ASN A 302 17.29 15.39 1.82
CA ASN A 302 18.51 15.65 2.62
C ASN A 302 19.56 14.55 2.40
N ARG A 303 19.16 13.28 2.39
CA ARG A 303 20.06 12.16 2.08
C ARG A 303 20.71 12.29 0.70
N TRP A 304 19.96 12.75 -0.29
CA TRP A 304 20.50 12.99 -1.63
C TRP A 304 21.44 14.21 -1.63
N LEU A 305 21.12 15.28 -0.93
CA LEU A 305 21.98 16.46 -0.79
C LEU A 305 23.33 16.12 -0.17
N GLU A 306 23.37 15.29 0.88
CA GLU A 306 24.61 14.80 1.51
C GLU A 306 25.52 14.05 0.52
N THR A 307 24.92 13.22 -0.34
CA THR A 307 25.67 12.43 -1.31
C THR A 307 26.09 13.20 -2.55
N SER A 308 25.29 14.19 -2.96
CA SER A 308 25.49 14.96 -4.20
C SER A 308 26.46 16.16 -4.03
N LYS A 309 26.79 16.55 -2.80
CA LYS A 309 27.60 17.73 -2.46
C LYS A 309 27.04 19.09 -2.96
N LEU A 310 25.80 19.10 -3.47
CA LEU A 310 25.19 20.31 -4.02
C LEU A 310 24.75 21.31 -2.94
N ALA A 311 24.48 20.85 -1.73
CA ALA A 311 24.05 21.69 -0.63
C ALA A 311 25.06 22.82 -0.31
N ASN A 312 26.36 22.52 -0.31
CA ASN A 312 27.42 23.48 0.02
C ASN A 312 27.55 24.62 -1.00
N GLU A 313 27.13 24.41 -2.25
CA GLU A 313 27.24 25.37 -3.34
C GLU A 313 25.98 26.22 -3.54
N ASN A 314 24.85 25.78 -2.95
CA ASN A 314 23.54 26.39 -3.12
C ASN A 314 22.86 26.66 -1.76
N LEU A 315 23.61 27.16 -0.78
CA LEU A 315 23.11 27.50 0.55
C LEU A 315 21.93 28.47 0.46
N GLY A 316 20.85 28.17 1.21
CA GLY A 316 19.64 28.98 1.26
C GLY A 316 18.75 28.88 0.01
N GLN A 317 18.98 27.90 -0.87
CA GLN A 317 18.18 27.67 -2.08
C GLN A 317 17.37 26.37 -1.99
N ASP A 318 16.73 26.10 -0.84
CA ASP A 318 16.04 24.84 -0.57
C ASP A 318 14.99 24.49 -1.64
N GLU A 319 14.19 25.47 -2.09
CA GLU A 319 13.19 25.26 -3.15
C GLU A 319 13.85 24.86 -4.51
N ALA A 320 14.96 25.51 -4.86
CA ALA A 320 15.68 25.20 -6.10
C ALA A 320 16.30 23.79 -6.04
N LEU A 321 16.92 23.44 -4.90
CA LEU A 321 17.49 22.13 -4.65
C LEU A 321 16.41 21.03 -4.68
N ALA A 322 15.29 21.25 -4.03
CA ALA A 322 14.17 20.32 -4.05
C ALA A 322 13.58 20.17 -5.47
N ALA A 323 13.37 21.27 -6.20
CA ALA A 323 12.94 21.22 -7.60
C ALA A 323 13.92 20.43 -8.46
N HIS A 324 15.22 20.65 -8.29
CA HIS A 324 16.26 19.91 -9.00
C HIS A 324 16.24 18.41 -8.66
N TYR A 325 16.14 18.06 -7.37
CA TYR A 325 16.02 16.68 -6.93
C TYR A 325 14.81 15.97 -7.56
N LEU A 326 13.64 16.58 -7.53
CA LEU A 326 12.41 15.99 -8.08
C LEU A 326 12.47 15.78 -9.60
N LEU A 327 13.12 16.70 -10.34
CA LEU A 327 13.14 16.66 -11.79
C LEU A 327 14.36 15.89 -12.35
N LYS A 328 15.51 15.95 -11.69
CA LYS A 328 16.79 15.50 -12.25
C LYS A 328 17.41 14.29 -11.55
N ALA A 329 17.18 14.10 -10.24
CA ALA A 329 17.70 12.94 -9.54
C ALA A 329 16.92 11.68 -9.97
N LYS A 330 17.62 10.75 -10.63
CA LYS A 330 17.02 9.56 -11.24
C LYS A 330 17.68 8.28 -10.74
N LYS A 331 16.88 7.22 -10.70
CA LYS A 331 17.35 5.85 -10.56
C LYS A 331 17.95 5.34 -11.89
N PRO A 332 18.68 4.20 -11.88
CA PRO A 332 19.22 3.60 -13.11
C PRO A 332 18.16 3.30 -14.18
N ASP A 333 16.91 3.04 -13.78
CA ASP A 333 15.78 2.78 -14.67
C ASP A 333 15.11 4.05 -15.22
N GLY A 334 15.68 5.24 -14.93
CA GLY A 334 15.19 6.54 -15.37
C GLY A 334 14.04 7.11 -14.54
N MET A 335 13.53 6.37 -13.53
CA MET A 335 12.50 6.87 -12.62
C MET A 335 13.08 7.90 -11.64
N PRO A 336 12.26 8.85 -11.15
CA PRO A 336 12.67 9.76 -10.07
C PRO A 336 13.22 8.99 -8.86
N LEU A 337 14.24 9.55 -8.22
CA LEU A 337 14.82 8.95 -7.01
C LEU A 337 13.82 9.00 -5.85
N ASP A 338 13.05 10.09 -5.74
CA ASP A 338 12.06 10.26 -4.69
C ASP A 338 10.86 9.30 -4.82
N PRO A 339 10.50 8.54 -3.77
CA PRO A 339 9.40 7.58 -3.82
C PRO A 339 8.03 8.24 -3.89
N VAL A 340 7.84 9.41 -3.26
CA VAL A 340 6.58 10.16 -3.26
C VAL A 340 6.34 10.76 -4.64
N ALA A 341 7.39 11.29 -5.29
CA ALA A 341 7.32 11.73 -6.68
C ALA A 341 6.92 10.59 -7.63
N ARG A 342 7.53 9.39 -7.47
CA ARG A 342 7.13 8.22 -8.30
C ARG A 342 5.65 7.88 -8.15
N PHE A 343 5.14 7.94 -6.92
CA PHE A 343 3.74 7.66 -6.63
C PHE A 343 2.81 8.69 -7.30
N HIS A 344 3.00 9.98 -7.07
CA HIS A 344 2.12 11.02 -7.60
C HIS A 344 2.21 11.16 -9.13
N LEU A 345 3.42 11.14 -9.69
CA LEU A 345 3.62 11.20 -11.15
C LEU A 345 3.08 9.95 -11.84
N GLY A 346 3.25 8.77 -11.23
CA GLY A 346 2.63 7.52 -11.66
C GLY A 346 1.10 7.56 -11.61
N ASN A 347 0.51 8.40 -10.79
CA ASN A 347 -0.92 8.69 -10.76
C ASN A 347 -1.34 9.82 -11.72
N GLY A 348 -0.43 10.37 -12.53
CA GLY A 348 -0.70 11.37 -13.56
C GLY A 348 -0.72 12.82 -13.06
N ALA A 349 -0.20 13.08 -11.86
CA ALA A 349 0.01 14.45 -11.39
C ALA A 349 1.18 15.13 -12.11
N LYS A 350 1.26 16.46 -11.97
CA LYS A 350 2.46 17.25 -12.31
C LYS A 350 3.05 17.88 -11.07
N VAL A 351 4.36 18.11 -11.04
CA VAL A 351 5.01 18.92 -9.99
C VAL A 351 4.58 20.37 -10.20
N HIS A 352 3.81 20.92 -9.26
CA HIS A 352 3.17 22.24 -9.42
C HIS A 352 3.97 23.34 -8.76
N ALA A 353 4.31 23.20 -7.48
CA ALA A 353 5.08 24.16 -6.71
C ALA A 353 5.92 23.44 -5.64
N VAL A 354 6.96 24.09 -5.17
CA VAL A 354 7.80 23.69 -4.06
C VAL A 354 7.82 24.81 -3.05
N HIS A 355 7.78 24.49 -1.77
CA HIS A 355 7.68 25.46 -0.67
C HIS A 355 8.72 25.16 0.40
N ALA A 356 9.61 26.10 0.65
CA ALA A 356 10.53 26.05 1.78
C ALA A 356 9.77 26.31 3.10
N GLN A 357 10.26 25.73 4.20
CA GLN A 357 9.69 25.87 5.55
C GLN A 357 8.18 25.53 5.62
N ALA A 358 7.71 24.66 4.75
CA ALA A 358 6.32 24.24 4.66
C ALA A 358 5.96 23.14 5.68
N ASP A 359 6.95 22.42 6.21
CA ASP A 359 6.85 21.48 7.32
C ASP A 359 7.96 21.73 8.34
N THR A 360 7.62 22.40 9.44
CA THR A 360 8.56 22.72 10.52
C THR A 360 8.63 21.66 11.61
N SER A 361 8.00 20.48 11.42
CA SER A 361 8.15 19.34 12.31
C SER A 361 9.59 18.80 12.28
N GLU A 362 10.00 18.13 13.36
CA GLU A 362 11.31 17.47 13.42
C GLU A 362 11.55 16.54 12.23
N ASN A 363 10.55 15.73 11.87
CA ASN A 363 10.58 14.82 10.72
C ASN A 363 10.71 15.57 9.37
N GLY A 364 9.96 16.66 9.20
CA GLY A 364 10.01 17.49 7.98
C GLY A 364 11.38 18.14 7.79
N VAL A 365 11.96 18.67 8.88
CA VAL A 365 13.31 19.26 8.87
C VAL A 365 14.37 18.20 8.59
N GLU A 366 14.31 17.03 9.23
CA GLU A 366 15.26 15.93 9.00
C GLU A 366 15.21 15.42 7.55
N GLN A 367 14.04 15.28 6.95
CA GLN A 367 13.88 14.70 5.63
C GLN A 367 14.22 15.65 4.48
N SER A 368 13.90 16.96 4.63
CA SER A 368 13.90 17.91 3.51
C SER A 368 14.15 19.38 3.89
N ASN A 369 14.78 19.69 5.04
CA ASN A 369 14.90 21.05 5.58
C ASN A 369 13.53 21.76 5.66
N GLY A 370 12.47 21.00 5.96
CA GLY A 370 11.10 21.53 6.00
C GLY A 370 10.48 21.84 4.64
N THR A 371 11.09 21.39 3.56
CA THR A 371 10.57 21.65 2.19
C THR A 371 9.50 20.64 1.80
N MET A 372 8.38 21.13 1.26
CA MET A 372 7.29 20.31 0.73
C MET A 372 7.00 20.62 -0.73
N VAL A 373 6.21 19.76 -1.38
CA VAL A 373 5.85 19.88 -2.79
C VAL A 373 4.34 19.73 -3.00
N ASN A 374 3.78 20.57 -3.87
CA ASN A 374 2.44 20.36 -4.40
C ASN A 374 2.49 19.55 -5.69
N TYR A 375 1.78 18.41 -5.73
CA TYR A 375 1.48 17.67 -6.95
C TYR A 375 0.05 18.01 -7.38
N LEU A 376 -0.13 18.60 -8.56
CA LEU A 376 -1.44 19.01 -9.09
C LEU A 376 -2.01 17.89 -9.98
N TYR A 377 -3.24 17.50 -9.68
CA TYR A 377 -4.06 16.58 -10.44
C TYR A 377 -5.04 17.34 -11.33
N ASP A 378 -4.62 17.66 -12.54
CA ASP A 378 -5.49 18.24 -13.56
C ASP A 378 -6.30 17.10 -14.19
N LEU A 379 -7.59 17.00 -13.86
CA LEU A 379 -8.45 15.90 -14.28
C LEU A 379 -8.48 15.72 -15.80
N SER A 380 -8.28 16.79 -16.58
CA SER A 380 -8.21 16.74 -18.04
C SER A 380 -6.88 16.19 -18.58
N GLN A 381 -5.79 16.28 -17.80
CA GLN A 381 -4.43 15.95 -18.21
C GLN A 381 -3.89 14.66 -17.56
N ILE A 382 -4.55 14.14 -16.54
CA ILE A 382 -4.07 12.99 -15.74
C ILE A 382 -3.65 11.81 -16.61
N SER A 383 -4.45 11.41 -17.59
CA SER A 383 -4.15 10.25 -18.43
C SER A 383 -2.92 10.51 -19.31
N GLN A 384 -2.82 11.70 -19.91
CA GLN A 384 -1.67 12.08 -20.72
C GLN A 384 -0.38 12.16 -19.89
N ASN A 385 -0.44 12.74 -18.69
CA ASN A 385 0.71 12.84 -17.78
C ASN A 385 1.19 11.44 -17.34
N HIS A 386 0.25 10.55 -17.05
CA HIS A 386 0.53 9.16 -16.70
C HIS A 386 1.30 8.45 -17.84
N GLU A 387 0.79 8.52 -19.05
CA GLU A 387 1.44 7.87 -20.22
C GLU A 387 2.85 8.43 -20.48
N LYS A 388 3.04 9.75 -20.41
CA LYS A 388 4.37 10.38 -20.51
C LYS A 388 5.32 9.87 -19.41
N PHE A 389 4.83 9.74 -18.20
CA PHE A 389 5.65 9.29 -17.07
C PHE A 389 6.04 7.81 -17.21
N VAL A 390 5.07 6.94 -17.49
CA VAL A 390 5.30 5.48 -17.55
C VAL A 390 6.04 5.09 -18.82
N GLY A 391 5.67 5.65 -19.97
CA GLY A 391 6.25 5.31 -21.26
C GLY A 391 7.60 6.00 -21.53
N GLU A 392 7.69 7.30 -21.21
CA GLU A 392 8.83 8.14 -21.63
C GLU A 392 9.71 8.56 -20.44
N ARG A 393 9.37 8.23 -19.19
CA ARG A 393 10.07 8.66 -17.97
C ARG A 393 10.13 10.18 -17.79
N ILE A 394 9.20 10.90 -18.42
CA ILE A 394 9.13 12.36 -18.36
C ILE A 394 8.44 12.79 -17.06
N VAL A 395 9.09 13.67 -16.28
CA VAL A 395 8.52 14.36 -15.15
C VAL A 395 7.85 15.65 -15.64
N VAL A 396 6.52 15.66 -15.65
CA VAL A 396 5.77 16.86 -15.99
C VAL A 396 5.79 17.82 -14.79
N ALA A 397 6.19 19.09 -15.06
CA ALA A 397 6.29 20.13 -14.05
C ALA A 397 5.86 21.48 -14.59
N SER A 398 5.44 22.38 -13.68
CA SER A 398 5.12 23.79 -13.99
C SER A 398 6.34 24.57 -14.46
N ALA A 399 6.13 25.68 -15.13
CA ALA A 399 7.22 26.56 -15.57
C ALA A 399 8.06 27.11 -14.39
N PRO A 400 7.46 27.60 -13.28
CA PRO A 400 8.21 28.03 -12.11
C PRO A 400 9.14 26.93 -11.54
N VAL A 401 8.65 25.71 -11.37
CA VAL A 401 9.47 24.59 -10.86
C VAL A 401 10.63 24.24 -11.80
N LYS A 402 10.39 24.29 -13.11
CA LYS A 402 11.47 24.09 -14.10
C LYS A 402 12.55 25.18 -14.02
N THR A 403 12.14 26.43 -13.83
CA THR A 403 13.06 27.58 -13.64
C THR A 403 13.87 27.42 -12.36
N LEU A 404 13.23 27.09 -11.23
CA LEU A 404 13.92 26.78 -9.97
C LEU A 404 14.95 25.64 -10.15
N SER A 405 14.54 24.55 -10.77
CA SER A 405 15.46 23.43 -11.03
C SER A 405 16.66 23.80 -11.90
N ALA A 406 16.48 24.74 -12.85
CA ALA A 406 17.54 25.19 -13.75
C ALA A 406 18.49 26.21 -13.10
N SER A 407 18.09 26.86 -11.98
CA SER A 407 18.93 27.86 -11.28
C SER A 407 20.02 27.22 -10.40
N VAL A 408 19.93 25.91 -10.10
CA VAL A 408 20.90 25.19 -9.30
C VAL A 408 22.26 25.16 -10.00
N LYS A 409 23.29 25.67 -9.30
CA LYS A 409 24.66 25.64 -9.79
C LYS A 409 25.28 24.26 -9.62
N ILE A 410 25.64 23.63 -10.71
CA ILE A 410 26.36 22.36 -10.73
C ILE A 410 27.80 22.69 -11.18
N LYS A 411 28.79 22.50 -10.29
CA LYS A 411 30.19 22.48 -10.74
C LYS A 411 30.42 21.18 -11.51
N VAL A 412 30.76 21.33 -12.78
CA VAL A 412 31.23 20.26 -13.67
C VAL A 412 32.63 19.83 -13.25
#